data_27cb86d2f56053cda88135478ee01e27
#
_entry.id   27cb86d2f56053cda88135478ee01e27
#
_cell.length_a   1.000
_cell.length_b   1.000
_cell.length_c   1.000
_cell.angle_alpha   90.00
_cell.angle_beta   90.00
_cell.angle_gamma   90.00
#
_symmetry.space_group_name_H-M   'P 1'
#
loop_
_entity.id
_entity.type
_entity.pdbx_description
1 polymer ?
#
loop_
_entity_poly.entity_id
_entity_poly.type
_entity_poly.pdbx_seq_one_letter_code
_entity_poly.pdbx_strand_id
1 'polypeptide(L)'
;RDDVGSVMSLLNSMYSFLYIENENIHRLHYQPNDPSYDQQCSMSSVKADKAWDFWDIASEIAPNGQEVLLASVDTGVDYTHPDLKASIWINQEEIPEFVWEIILDLGADLNSDGQMSSLEIESFLIMSGMDNNGDGEINLRDLVYENDDDIIGTNTSVFLDGVDQDGNGFADDIIGWDPSGTYSMDDADPYP
;
A
#
# COMPACT_ATOMS: atom_id res chain seq x y z
N ARG A 1 18.96 -12.23 -42.23
CA ARG A 1 17.92 -11.89 -41.24
C ARG A 1 16.96 -10.96 -41.97
N ASP A 2 15.84 -11.55 -42.40
CA ASP A 2 14.79 -10.76 -43.02
C ASP A 2 14.28 -9.73 -41.99
N ASP A 3 14.06 -8.50 -42.46
CA ASP A 3 13.57 -7.44 -41.61
C ASP A 3 12.12 -7.76 -41.19
N VAL A 4 11.96 -8.10 -39.92
CA VAL A 4 10.66 -8.46 -39.28
C VAL A 4 9.62 -7.37 -39.58
N GLY A 5 10.02 -6.09 -39.58
CA GLY A 5 9.16 -4.98 -39.93
C GLY A 5 8.57 -5.02 -41.33
N SER A 6 9.38 -5.43 -42.29
CA SER A 6 8.93 -5.61 -43.66
C SER A 6 7.95 -6.76 -43.84
N VAL A 7 8.20 -7.87 -43.13
CA VAL A 7 7.29 -9.03 -43.14
C VAL A 7 5.97 -8.69 -42.44
N MET A 8 6.01 -8.02 -41.33
CA MET A 8 4.80 -7.54 -40.59
C MET A 8 3.96 -6.59 -41.47
N SER A 9 4.61 -5.65 -42.13
CA SER A 9 3.94 -4.71 -43.04
C SER A 9 3.26 -5.44 -44.22
N LEU A 10 3.93 -6.45 -44.78
CA LEU A 10 3.37 -7.25 -45.88
C LEU A 10 2.16 -8.05 -45.39
N LEU A 11 2.26 -8.71 -44.24
CA LEU A 11 1.18 -9.52 -43.68
C LEU A 11 -0.04 -8.67 -43.30
N ASN A 12 0.17 -7.47 -42.70
CA ASN A 12 -0.90 -6.51 -42.41
C ASN A 12 -1.61 -5.98 -43.69
N SER A 13 -0.93 -6.00 -44.84
CA SER A 13 -1.56 -5.62 -46.10
C SER A 13 -2.46 -6.71 -46.70
N MET A 14 -2.36 -7.91 -46.20
CA MET A 14 -3.12 -9.09 -46.64
C MET A 14 -4.42 -9.22 -45.85
N TYR A 15 -5.47 -8.53 -46.14
CA TYR A 15 -6.81 -8.50 -45.50
C TYR A 15 -7.37 -9.83 -44.95
N SER A 16 -6.51 -10.84 -44.81
CA SER A 16 -6.87 -12.18 -44.32
C SER A 16 -6.67 -12.39 -42.81
N PHE A 17 -6.08 -11.39 -42.13
CA PHE A 17 -5.77 -11.48 -40.71
C PHE A 17 -6.51 -10.39 -39.93
N LEU A 18 -7.03 -10.73 -38.75
CA LEU A 18 -7.68 -9.78 -37.85
C LEU A 18 -6.68 -8.84 -37.18
N TYR A 19 -5.56 -9.41 -36.77
CA TYR A 19 -4.39 -8.66 -36.29
C TYR A 19 -3.14 -9.56 -36.43
N ILE A 20 -1.97 -8.94 -36.43
CA ILE A 20 -0.67 -9.60 -36.49
C ILE A 20 0.24 -8.90 -35.50
N GLU A 21 0.88 -9.65 -34.64
CA GLU A 21 1.86 -9.17 -33.67
C GLU A 21 3.12 -10.03 -33.69
N ASN A 22 4.19 -9.49 -33.15
CA ASN A 22 5.41 -10.28 -32.92
C ASN A 22 5.16 -11.30 -31.81
N GLU A 23 5.62 -12.53 -31.99
CA GLU A 23 5.74 -13.46 -30.89
C GLU A 23 6.83 -12.96 -29.94
N ASN A 24 6.43 -12.49 -28.78
CA ASN A 24 7.37 -12.13 -27.74
C ASN A 24 7.92 -13.41 -27.11
N ILE A 25 9.24 -13.60 -27.18
CA ILE A 25 9.91 -14.65 -26.43
C ILE A 25 9.93 -14.17 -24.98
N HIS A 26 8.93 -14.58 -24.22
CA HIS A 26 8.91 -14.39 -22.77
C HIS A 26 10.02 -15.26 -22.16
N ARG A 27 11.05 -14.62 -21.64
CA ARG A 27 12.02 -15.28 -20.79
C ARG A 27 11.40 -15.39 -19.40
N LEU A 28 10.85 -16.55 -19.11
CA LEU A 28 10.37 -16.93 -17.78
C LEU A 28 11.51 -16.90 -16.80
N HIS A 29 11.68 -15.89 -15.97
CA HIS A 29 12.71 -15.89 -14.93
C HIS A 29 12.56 -14.83 -13.85
N TYR A 30 11.36 -14.30 -13.56
CA TYR A 30 11.23 -13.66 -12.28
C TYR A 30 11.06 -14.74 -11.20
N GLN A 31 12.08 -14.91 -10.39
CA GLN A 31 11.98 -15.69 -9.16
C GLN A 31 12.24 -14.73 -8.01
N PRO A 32 11.30 -14.64 -7.04
CA PRO A 32 11.51 -13.83 -5.84
C PRO A 32 12.81 -14.20 -5.13
N ASN A 33 13.45 -13.22 -4.52
CA ASN A 33 14.64 -13.43 -3.69
C ASN A 33 14.31 -13.81 -2.23
N ASP A 34 13.03 -14.05 -1.94
CA ASP A 34 12.56 -14.50 -0.64
C ASP A 34 13.15 -15.90 -0.34
N PRO A 35 13.90 -16.06 0.78
CA PRO A 35 14.48 -17.35 1.16
C PRO A 35 13.45 -18.46 1.41
N SER A 36 12.20 -18.09 1.70
CA SER A 36 11.10 -19.02 1.96
C SER A 36 10.21 -19.27 0.75
N TYR A 37 10.52 -18.70 -0.42
CA TYR A 37 9.70 -18.84 -1.63
C TYR A 37 9.40 -20.29 -2.00
N ASP A 38 10.40 -21.15 -1.96
CA ASP A 38 10.26 -22.59 -2.30
C ASP A 38 9.32 -23.35 -1.33
N GLN A 39 9.03 -22.77 -0.16
CA GLN A 39 8.11 -23.33 0.82
C GLN A 39 6.66 -22.84 0.60
N GLN A 40 6.47 -21.82 -0.22
CA GLN A 40 5.17 -21.23 -0.54
C GLN A 40 4.47 -21.99 -1.67
N CYS A 41 3.97 -23.19 -1.36
CA CYS A 41 3.31 -24.06 -2.35
C CYS A 41 2.09 -23.40 -3.03
N SER A 42 1.47 -22.43 -2.39
CA SER A 42 0.38 -21.63 -2.96
C SER A 42 0.82 -20.86 -4.20
N MET A 43 2.00 -20.23 -4.18
CA MET A 43 2.54 -19.47 -5.32
C MET A 43 2.74 -20.34 -6.54
N SER A 44 3.29 -21.53 -6.34
CA SER A 44 3.44 -22.53 -7.42
C SER A 44 2.08 -23.02 -7.93
N SER A 45 1.11 -23.23 -7.04
CA SER A 45 -0.22 -23.72 -7.42
C SER A 45 -0.99 -22.72 -8.29
N VAL A 46 -0.89 -21.43 -8.00
CA VAL A 46 -1.51 -20.36 -8.80
C VAL A 46 -0.64 -19.92 -9.98
N LYS A 47 0.57 -20.48 -10.12
CA LYS A 47 1.57 -20.11 -11.14
C LYS A 47 1.94 -18.64 -11.10
N ALA A 48 2.15 -18.12 -9.91
CA ALA A 48 2.51 -16.72 -9.68
C ALA A 48 3.81 -16.34 -10.43
N ASP A 49 4.80 -17.22 -10.44
CA ASP A 49 6.05 -17.10 -11.21
C ASP A 49 5.81 -16.76 -12.69
N LYS A 50 4.77 -17.37 -13.28
CA LYS A 50 4.40 -17.12 -14.68
C LYS A 50 3.61 -15.84 -14.87
N ALA A 51 2.82 -15.45 -13.87
CA ALA A 51 2.07 -14.20 -13.91
C ALA A 51 3.02 -12.99 -13.82
N TRP A 52 4.03 -13.08 -12.99
CA TRP A 52 5.02 -12.01 -12.82
C TRP A 52 5.89 -11.72 -14.05
N ASP A 53 6.00 -12.69 -14.98
CA ASP A 53 6.70 -12.46 -16.24
C ASP A 53 5.96 -11.50 -17.20
N PHE A 54 4.68 -11.22 -16.94
CA PHE A 54 3.88 -10.34 -17.80
C PHE A 54 4.04 -8.86 -17.51
N TRP A 55 4.65 -8.49 -16.39
CA TRP A 55 4.94 -7.09 -16.10
C TRP A 55 6.31 -6.92 -15.45
N ASP A 56 6.80 -5.69 -15.48
CA ASP A 56 8.04 -5.33 -14.78
C ASP A 56 7.75 -5.10 -13.30
N ILE A 57 7.85 -6.18 -12.51
CA ILE A 57 7.63 -6.12 -11.06
C ILE A 57 8.64 -5.21 -10.37
N ALA A 58 9.84 -5.07 -10.94
CA ALA A 58 10.86 -4.20 -10.38
C ALA A 58 10.50 -2.70 -10.46
N SER A 59 9.54 -2.34 -11.29
CA SER A 59 9.03 -0.97 -11.37
C SER A 59 7.87 -0.70 -10.41
N GLU A 60 7.33 -1.75 -9.78
CA GLU A 60 6.16 -1.68 -8.88
C GLU A 60 4.89 -1.07 -9.51
N ILE A 61 4.89 -0.95 -10.83
CA ILE A 61 3.78 -0.35 -11.59
C ILE A 61 2.97 -1.46 -12.26
N ALA A 62 1.66 -1.44 -12.10
CA ALA A 62 0.74 -2.34 -12.81
C ALA A 62 0.90 -2.19 -14.34
N PRO A 63 0.58 -3.22 -15.14
CA PRO A 63 0.84 -3.24 -16.58
C PRO A 63 0.26 -2.07 -17.38
N ASN A 64 -0.82 -1.46 -16.88
CA ASN A 64 -1.46 -0.29 -17.48
C ASN A 64 -1.00 1.05 -16.87
N GLY A 65 -0.03 1.02 -15.94
CA GLY A 65 0.45 2.21 -15.24
C GLY A 65 -0.53 2.81 -14.24
N GLN A 66 -1.57 2.08 -13.87
CA GLN A 66 -2.55 2.50 -12.85
C GLN A 66 -2.29 1.77 -11.55
N GLU A 67 -2.39 2.50 -10.46
CA GLU A 67 -2.42 1.91 -9.12
C GLU A 67 -3.73 1.14 -8.93
N VAL A 68 -3.67 0.05 -8.17
CA VAL A 68 -4.82 -0.78 -7.85
C VAL A 68 -4.93 -0.85 -6.33
N LEU A 69 -5.99 -0.25 -5.80
CA LEU A 69 -6.32 -0.36 -4.38
C LEU A 69 -6.93 -1.74 -4.12
N LEU A 70 -6.35 -2.46 -3.16
CA LEU A 70 -6.84 -3.76 -2.69
C LEU A 70 -7.37 -3.60 -1.27
N ALA A 71 -8.60 -4.04 -1.04
CA ALA A 71 -9.17 -4.14 0.30
C ALA A 71 -9.08 -5.59 0.80
N SER A 72 -8.54 -5.77 2.00
CA SER A 72 -8.58 -7.05 2.72
C SER A 72 -9.72 -6.99 3.75
N VAL A 73 -10.58 -8.01 3.74
CA VAL A 73 -11.60 -8.22 4.76
C VAL A 73 -11.24 -9.51 5.46
N ASP A 74 -10.56 -9.40 6.58
CA ASP A 74 -9.97 -10.52 7.31
C ASP A 74 -10.04 -10.23 8.84
N THR A 75 -9.27 -10.96 9.64
CA THR A 75 -9.15 -10.78 11.09
C THR A 75 -8.21 -9.64 11.49
N GLY A 76 -7.71 -8.88 10.54
CA GLY A 76 -6.77 -7.78 10.70
C GLY A 76 -5.57 -7.89 9.77
N VAL A 77 -4.74 -6.85 9.77
CA VAL A 77 -3.53 -6.75 8.95
C VAL A 77 -2.37 -6.24 9.80
N ASP A 78 -1.26 -6.96 9.81
CA ASP A 78 0.00 -6.44 10.37
C ASP A 78 0.58 -5.36 9.43
N TYR A 79 0.06 -4.15 9.55
CA TYR A 79 0.47 -3.01 8.72
C TYR A 79 1.89 -2.50 9.05
N THR A 80 2.52 -3.01 10.11
CA THR A 80 3.92 -2.72 10.45
C THR A 80 4.89 -3.72 9.81
N HIS A 81 4.36 -4.81 9.22
CA HIS A 81 5.19 -5.83 8.58
C HIS A 81 6.08 -5.24 7.48
N PRO A 82 7.39 -5.53 7.46
CA PRO A 82 8.33 -4.92 6.49
C PRO A 82 7.95 -5.07 5.01
N ASP A 83 7.25 -6.16 4.65
CA ASP A 83 6.82 -6.41 3.27
C ASP A 83 5.49 -5.73 2.92
N LEU A 84 4.73 -5.25 3.91
CA LEU A 84 3.41 -4.66 3.72
C LEU A 84 3.41 -3.15 3.93
N LYS A 85 4.15 -2.65 4.91
CA LYS A 85 4.06 -1.26 5.35
C LYS A 85 4.18 -0.23 4.23
N ALA A 86 5.03 -0.47 3.23
CA ALA A 86 5.19 0.44 2.11
C ALA A 86 4.00 0.45 1.14
N SER A 87 3.12 -0.55 1.23
CA SER A 87 1.95 -0.71 0.38
C SER A 87 0.63 -0.43 1.11
N ILE A 88 0.70 -0.02 2.37
CA ILE A 88 -0.50 0.38 3.13
C ILE A 88 -1.01 1.70 2.52
N TRP A 89 -2.28 1.67 2.12
CA TRP A 89 -2.95 2.86 1.62
C TRP A 89 -3.33 3.78 2.78
N ILE A 90 -3.16 5.07 2.58
CA ILE A 90 -3.53 6.11 3.55
C ILE A 90 -4.75 6.86 3.04
N ASN A 91 -5.81 6.92 3.83
CA ASN A 91 -6.97 7.77 3.55
C ASN A 91 -6.59 9.23 3.76
N GLN A 92 -6.27 9.93 2.67
CA GLN A 92 -5.81 11.31 2.72
C GLN A 92 -6.88 12.26 3.24
N GLU A 93 -8.16 11.92 3.00
CA GLU A 93 -9.29 12.77 3.38
C GLU A 93 -9.57 12.71 4.88
N GLU A 94 -9.09 11.67 5.58
CA GLU A 94 -9.16 11.52 7.04
C GLU A 94 -7.98 12.19 7.78
N ILE A 95 -7.01 12.76 7.10
CA ILE A 95 -5.94 13.52 7.76
C ILE A 95 -6.47 14.88 8.18
N PRO A 96 -6.51 15.20 9.52
CA PRO A 96 -7.01 16.47 9.99
C PRO A 96 -6.27 17.67 9.40
N GLU A 97 -6.98 18.76 9.08
CA GLU A 97 -6.39 19.95 8.42
C GLU A 97 -5.19 20.51 9.21
N PHE A 98 -5.28 20.54 10.55
CA PHE A 98 -4.18 21.03 11.38
C PHE A 98 -2.94 20.12 11.34
N VAL A 99 -3.12 18.81 11.10
CA VAL A 99 -2.01 17.86 10.93
C VAL A 99 -1.33 18.11 9.59
N TRP A 100 -2.10 18.39 8.54
CA TRP A 100 -1.55 18.80 7.25
C TRP A 100 -0.66 20.05 7.36
N GLU A 101 -1.05 21.05 8.16
CA GLU A 101 -0.20 22.22 8.40
C GLU A 101 1.16 21.82 9.00
N ILE A 102 1.16 20.89 9.96
CA ILE A 102 2.41 20.40 10.59
C ILE A 102 3.24 19.58 9.60
N ILE A 103 2.61 18.70 8.79
CA ILE A 103 3.28 17.92 7.74
C ILE A 103 4.03 18.85 6.78
N LEU A 104 3.38 19.90 6.32
CA LEU A 104 3.96 20.89 5.41
C LEU A 104 5.10 21.67 6.07
N ASP A 105 4.93 22.10 7.32
CA ASP A 105 5.95 22.85 8.06
C ASP A 105 7.22 22.02 8.31
N LEU A 106 7.06 20.72 8.55
CA LEU A 106 8.18 19.78 8.73
C LEU A 106 8.77 19.30 7.41
N GLY A 107 8.08 19.50 6.28
CA GLY A 107 8.49 18.96 4.98
C GLY A 107 8.43 17.44 4.95
N ALA A 108 7.43 16.84 5.58
CA ALA A 108 7.27 15.40 5.66
C ALA A 108 6.65 14.78 4.39
N ASP A 109 6.00 15.57 3.55
CA ASP A 109 5.67 15.21 2.16
C ASP A 109 6.98 15.28 1.34
N LEU A 110 7.70 14.16 1.32
CA LEU A 110 9.07 14.08 0.81
C LEU A 110 9.16 14.20 -0.71
N ASN A 111 8.14 13.74 -1.40
CA ASN A 111 8.07 13.78 -2.87
C ASN A 111 7.31 15.02 -3.40
N SER A 112 6.64 15.76 -2.50
CA SER A 112 5.86 16.98 -2.79
C SER A 112 4.71 16.73 -3.77
N ASP A 113 4.06 15.59 -3.67
CA ASP A 113 2.89 15.26 -4.51
C ASP A 113 1.55 15.67 -3.87
N GLY A 114 1.59 16.14 -2.62
CA GLY A 114 0.41 16.57 -1.85
C GLY A 114 -0.38 15.40 -1.27
N GLN A 115 0.23 14.23 -1.17
CA GLN A 115 -0.31 13.06 -0.51
C GLN A 115 0.71 12.50 0.49
N MET A 116 0.26 11.70 1.42
CA MET A 116 1.13 11.01 2.36
C MET A 116 1.10 9.51 2.09
N SER A 117 2.21 8.95 1.66
CA SER A 117 2.40 7.50 1.70
C SER A 117 2.58 7.02 3.14
N SER A 118 2.37 5.74 3.39
CA SER A 118 2.60 5.14 4.71
C SER A 118 4.04 5.34 5.23
N LEU A 119 5.02 5.37 4.33
CA LEU A 119 6.43 5.65 4.70
C LEU A 119 6.67 7.12 5.05
N GLU A 120 5.96 8.04 4.42
CA GLU A 120 6.02 9.46 4.75
C GLU A 120 5.31 9.75 6.08
N ILE A 121 4.19 9.07 6.34
CA ILE A 121 3.54 9.09 7.67
C ILE A 121 4.51 8.57 8.75
N GLU A 122 5.13 7.41 8.54
CA GLU A 122 6.13 6.88 9.50
C GLU A 122 7.28 7.88 9.71
N SER A 123 7.76 8.50 8.65
CA SER A 123 8.80 9.55 8.73
C SER A 123 8.31 10.77 9.51
N PHE A 124 7.08 11.20 9.30
CA PHE A 124 6.47 12.30 10.04
C PHE A 124 6.38 11.99 11.54
N LEU A 125 5.91 10.80 11.91
CA LEU A 125 5.83 10.34 13.31
C LEU A 125 7.23 10.37 13.97
N ILE A 126 8.25 9.85 13.28
CA ILE A 126 9.64 9.86 13.75
C ILE A 126 10.17 11.30 13.92
N MET A 127 9.95 12.17 12.93
CA MET A 127 10.40 13.57 12.96
C MET A 127 9.75 14.36 14.10
N SER A 128 8.50 14.02 14.40
CA SER A 128 7.70 14.67 15.46
C SER A 128 7.95 14.03 16.83
N GLY A 129 8.61 12.87 16.90
CA GLY A 129 8.85 12.15 18.14
C GLY A 129 7.58 11.57 18.76
N MET A 130 6.61 11.19 17.93
CA MET A 130 5.29 10.69 18.33
C MET A 130 5.33 9.19 18.59
N ASP A 131 5.83 8.79 19.76
CA ASP A 131 5.68 7.47 20.35
C ASP A 131 4.40 7.51 21.21
N ASN A 132 3.24 7.35 20.56
CA ASN A 132 1.94 7.56 21.19
C ASN A 132 1.58 6.39 22.10
N ASN A 133 1.94 5.17 21.73
CA ASN A 133 1.70 3.96 22.54
C ASN A 133 2.74 3.76 23.66
N GLY A 134 3.86 4.49 23.64
CA GLY A 134 4.88 4.45 24.68
C GLY A 134 5.71 3.16 24.70
N ASP A 135 5.76 2.41 23.61
CA ASP A 135 6.52 1.15 23.52
C ASP A 135 8.01 1.36 23.22
N GLY A 136 8.40 2.60 22.88
CA GLY A 136 9.78 3.01 22.56
C GLY A 136 10.15 2.82 21.09
N GLU A 137 9.23 2.40 20.25
CA GLU A 137 9.36 2.31 18.80
C GLU A 137 8.35 3.25 18.14
N ILE A 138 8.79 4.05 17.18
CA ILE A 138 7.88 4.94 16.43
C ILE A 138 7.61 4.32 15.07
N ASN A 139 6.37 3.96 14.81
CA ASN A 139 5.92 3.28 13.59
C ASN A 139 4.43 3.54 13.34
N LEU A 140 3.82 2.84 12.37
CA LEU A 140 2.41 3.06 11.99
C LEU A 140 1.39 2.71 13.11
N ARG A 141 1.79 1.98 14.17
CA ARG A 141 0.91 1.78 15.33
C ARG A 141 0.64 3.07 16.08
N ASP A 142 1.59 4.00 16.07
CA ASP A 142 1.42 5.30 16.70
C ASP A 142 0.46 6.18 15.94
N LEU A 143 0.22 5.88 14.66
CA LEU A 143 -0.75 6.60 13.83
C LEU A 143 -2.19 6.41 14.32
N VAL A 144 -2.56 5.19 14.65
CA VAL A 144 -3.93 4.79 15.01
C VAL A 144 -4.08 4.48 16.51
N TYR A 145 -3.09 4.84 17.33
CA TYR A 145 -3.14 4.57 18.75
C TYR A 145 -4.09 5.53 19.49
N GLU A 146 -5.09 4.97 20.12
CA GLU A 146 -5.99 5.67 21.03
C GLU A 146 -5.72 5.31 22.47
N ASN A 147 -5.64 6.29 23.35
CA ASN A 147 -5.37 6.07 24.78
C ASN A 147 -6.67 5.88 25.56
N ASP A 148 -7.11 4.65 25.70
CA ASP A 148 -8.34 4.28 26.38
C ASP A 148 -8.26 4.31 27.92
N ASP A 149 -7.06 4.18 28.51
CA ASP A 149 -6.90 3.81 29.90
C ASP A 149 -6.13 4.82 30.79
N ASP A 150 -5.92 6.05 30.37
CA ASP A 150 -5.11 7.04 31.12
C ASP A 150 -3.70 6.48 31.50
N ILE A 151 -3.10 5.66 30.64
CA ILE A 151 -1.76 5.11 30.86
C ILE A 151 -0.76 6.27 30.84
N ILE A 152 0.00 6.42 31.93
CA ILE A 152 0.97 7.50 32.05
C ILE A 152 2.06 7.35 30.97
N GLY A 153 2.18 8.37 30.12
CA GLY A 153 3.21 8.44 29.07
C GLY A 153 2.73 8.01 27.68
N THR A 154 1.45 7.66 27.53
CA THR A 154 0.83 7.41 26.23
C THR A 154 -0.12 8.56 25.86
N ASN A 155 -0.31 8.77 24.58
CA ASN A 155 -1.20 9.82 24.08
C ASN A 155 -2.01 9.26 22.91
N THR A 156 -3.26 9.71 22.76
CA THR A 156 -4.00 9.49 21.54
C THR A 156 -3.28 10.18 20.38
N SER A 157 -3.23 9.51 19.24
CA SER A 157 -2.63 10.07 18.03
C SER A 157 -3.29 11.38 17.63
N VAL A 158 -2.49 12.31 17.10
CA VAL A 158 -3.00 13.58 16.57
C VAL A 158 -3.84 13.39 15.31
N PHE A 159 -3.79 12.24 14.71
CA PHE A 159 -4.61 11.88 13.56
C PHE A 159 -6.02 11.43 13.93
N LEU A 160 -6.24 11.06 15.21
CA LEU A 160 -7.52 10.58 15.71
C LEU A 160 -8.23 11.76 16.41
N ASP A 161 -9.02 12.51 15.67
CA ASP A 161 -9.77 13.66 16.20
C ASP A 161 -11.27 13.38 16.39
N GLY A 162 -11.71 12.16 16.03
CA GLY A 162 -13.08 11.69 16.15
C GLY A 162 -14.03 12.30 15.11
N VAL A 163 -13.51 12.86 14.05
CA VAL A 163 -14.29 13.46 12.97
C VAL A 163 -14.20 12.53 11.74
N ASP A 164 -15.29 12.29 11.09
CA ASP A 164 -15.42 11.63 9.80
C ASP A 164 -15.28 12.72 8.72
N GLN A 165 -14.04 12.94 8.25
CA GLN A 165 -13.74 14.05 7.34
C GLN A 165 -14.23 13.76 5.91
N ASP A 166 -14.21 12.51 5.47
CA ASP A 166 -14.64 12.12 4.14
C ASP A 166 -16.15 11.81 4.04
N GLY A 167 -16.83 11.70 5.19
CA GLY A 167 -18.27 11.50 5.27
C GLY A 167 -18.72 10.08 4.91
N ASN A 168 -17.83 9.08 5.03
CA ASN A 168 -18.10 7.69 4.69
C ASN A 168 -18.83 6.93 5.82
N GLY A 169 -18.88 7.49 7.03
CA GLY A 169 -19.51 6.92 8.22
C GLY A 169 -18.56 6.27 9.20
N PHE A 170 -17.25 6.35 8.96
CA PHE A 170 -16.17 5.81 9.79
C PHE A 170 -15.21 6.94 10.12
N ALA A 171 -15.13 7.36 11.37
CA ALA A 171 -14.24 8.44 11.77
C ALA A 171 -12.82 7.91 11.93
N ASP A 172 -11.84 8.68 11.49
CA ASP A 172 -10.40 8.36 11.65
C ASP A 172 -9.95 7.07 10.95
N ASP A 173 -10.66 6.58 9.92
CA ASP A 173 -10.33 5.33 9.20
C ASP A 173 -9.14 5.46 8.24
N ILE A 174 -8.03 6.02 8.75
CA ILE A 174 -6.85 6.44 7.98
C ILE A 174 -6.17 5.27 7.26
N ILE A 175 -6.13 4.08 7.86
CA ILE A 175 -5.50 2.88 7.27
C ILE A 175 -6.47 1.70 7.20
N GLY A 176 -7.68 1.84 7.70
CA GLY A 176 -8.70 0.80 7.72
C GLY A 176 -9.61 0.90 8.92
N TRP A 177 -10.39 -0.15 9.15
CA TRP A 177 -11.42 -0.18 10.18
C TRP A 177 -11.56 -1.57 10.80
N ASP A 178 -11.61 -1.66 12.14
CA ASP A 178 -11.97 -2.88 12.85
C ASP A 178 -13.45 -2.85 13.29
N PRO A 179 -14.34 -3.57 12.62
CA PRO A 179 -15.75 -3.64 13.00
C PRO A 179 -15.99 -4.57 14.20
N SER A 180 -14.98 -5.27 14.69
CA SER A 180 -15.14 -6.26 15.77
C SER A 180 -15.02 -5.66 17.16
N GLY A 181 -14.24 -4.59 17.30
CA GLY A 181 -14.00 -3.83 18.51
C GLY A 181 -13.79 -4.69 19.74
N THR A 182 -12.56 -5.06 20.07
CA THR A 182 -12.26 -6.04 21.13
C THR A 182 -12.75 -5.60 22.51
N TYR A 183 -13.04 -4.34 22.71
CA TYR A 183 -13.36 -3.79 24.04
C TYR A 183 -14.57 -2.86 24.11
N SER A 184 -15.33 -2.67 23.10
CA SER A 184 -16.67 -2.09 23.14
C SER A 184 -17.14 -1.29 21.93
N MET A 185 -16.30 -0.92 21.00
CA MET A 185 -16.70 -0.19 19.79
C MET A 185 -15.78 -0.50 18.62
N ASP A 186 -16.34 -0.40 17.43
CA ASP A 186 -15.61 -0.36 16.17
C ASP A 186 -14.55 0.72 16.27
N ASP A 187 -13.34 0.48 15.76
CA ASP A 187 -12.27 1.46 15.82
C ASP A 187 -11.43 1.53 14.53
N ALA A 188 -10.57 2.52 14.47
CA ALA A 188 -9.71 2.81 13.33
C ALA A 188 -8.41 1.98 13.29
N ASP A 189 -8.20 1.04 14.22
CA ASP A 189 -7.02 0.18 14.25
C ASP A 189 -7.31 -1.22 13.67
N PRO A 190 -7.01 -1.48 12.39
CA PRO A 190 -7.21 -2.79 11.77
C PRO A 190 -6.14 -3.83 12.15
N TYR A 191 -5.39 -3.64 13.23
CA TYR A 191 -4.39 -4.61 13.69
C TYR A 191 -5.07 -5.85 14.29
N PRO A 192 -4.58 -7.10 13.96
CA PRO A 192 -5.22 -8.33 14.40
C PRO A 192 -5.04 -8.64 15.90
#